data_5a83bc4d38ba490ff3b87fb979e031e2
#
_entry.id   5a83bc4d38ba490ff3b87fb979e031e2
#
_cell.length_a   1.000
_cell.length_b   1.000
_cell.length_c   1.000
_cell.angle_alpha   90.00
_cell.angle_beta   90.00
_cell.angle_gamma   90.00
#
_symmetry.space_group_name_H-M   'P 1'
#
loop_
_entity.id
_entity.type
_entity.pdbx_description
1 polymer ?
#
loop_
_entity_poly.entity_id
_entity_poly.type
_entity_poly.pdbx_seq_one_letter_code
_entity_poly.pdbx_strand_id
1 'polypeptide(L)'
;MMKQHLKIMAALACLMGLGSTAVMAANWTDTLQQLAKSVPAVGQVLKGTEIQTTVPGIAATTETTTTQSGTEPAGTAKPAVQASHLEVVLLIDKSGSMKGLEEDTVKGYNSMLAKERQLSVPTNVTTILFSSDHEILADRKPISEVPDMTLDSYKVRGATALYDTIGDAIEKTEAVKGIDDTGSKVLFVIITDGLENYSQTYDQEKVRKLIDAQEEKGWEFVFIGANMDAEKEADTIGIKKENAATYENSEKGVQANYQAVSQMVHSLAATSSLVGSPWKNSIVPGK
;
A
#
# COMPACT_ATOMS: atom_id res chain seq x y z
N MET A 1 22.28 15.61 12.03
CA MET A 1 22.19 14.84 13.29
C MET A 1 20.76 14.73 13.83
N MET A 2 19.97 15.78 13.92
CA MET A 2 18.59 15.77 14.47
C MET A 2 17.61 14.82 13.75
N LYS A 3 17.70 14.69 12.42
CA LYS A 3 16.83 13.78 11.63
C LYS A 3 17.10 12.29 11.87
N GLN A 4 18.28 11.91 12.33
CA GLN A 4 18.63 10.54 12.64
C GLN A 4 18.11 10.10 14.02
N HIS A 5 18.09 11.01 14.99
CA HIS A 5 17.56 10.76 16.32
C HIS A 5 16.03 10.59 16.31
N LEU A 6 15.32 11.34 15.46
CA LEU A 6 13.86 11.23 15.32
C LEU A 6 13.46 9.87 14.72
N LYS A 7 14.26 9.32 13.81
CA LYS A 7 14.02 7.98 13.24
C LYS A 7 14.23 6.85 14.25
N ILE A 8 15.20 7.00 15.14
CA ILE A 8 15.45 6.01 16.22
C ILE A 8 14.31 6.03 17.24
N MET A 9 13.76 7.21 17.54
CA MET A 9 12.63 7.37 18.46
C MET A 9 11.33 6.78 17.89
N ALA A 10 11.08 6.96 16.58
CA ALA A 10 9.94 6.36 15.91
C ALA A 10 10.04 4.83 15.85
N ALA A 11 11.23 4.27 15.64
CA ALA A 11 11.45 2.83 15.64
C ALA A 11 11.29 2.22 17.04
N LEU A 12 11.66 2.93 18.11
CA LEU A 12 11.47 2.46 19.49
C LEU A 12 9.98 2.45 19.90
N ALA A 13 9.20 3.43 19.46
CA ALA A 13 7.77 3.51 19.73
C ALA A 13 6.98 2.37 19.05
N CYS A 14 7.37 1.98 17.83
CA CYS A 14 6.79 0.84 17.12
C CYS A 14 7.08 -0.52 17.81
N LEU A 15 8.26 -0.66 18.44
CA LEU A 15 8.63 -1.92 19.11
C LEU A 15 7.85 -2.19 20.40
N MET A 16 7.26 -1.17 21.01
CA MET A 16 6.60 -1.28 22.33
C MET A 16 5.08 -1.34 22.28
N GLY A 17 4.43 -1.32 21.09
CA GLY A 17 2.97 -1.52 20.95
C GLY A 17 2.11 -0.50 21.72
N LEU A 18 2.64 0.69 22.03
CA LEU A 18 1.96 1.70 22.82
C LEU A 18 1.15 2.62 21.92
N GLY A 19 -0.17 2.43 21.97
CA GLY A 19 -1.14 3.29 21.31
C GLY A 19 -1.05 4.75 21.77
N SER A 20 -1.34 5.65 20.84
CA SER A 20 -1.32 7.09 20.99
C SER A 20 -2.24 7.58 22.10
N THR A 21 -1.75 8.37 23.04
CA THR A 21 -2.50 9.50 23.61
C THR A 21 -1.58 10.45 24.37
N ALA A 22 -1.92 11.70 24.36
CA ALA A 22 -1.20 12.84 24.92
C ALA A 22 -1.01 12.85 26.46
N VAL A 23 -1.31 11.77 27.14
CA VAL A 23 -1.19 11.66 28.62
C VAL A 23 0.18 11.13 29.07
N MET A 24 1.02 10.66 28.19
CA MET A 24 2.30 10.01 28.56
C MET A 24 3.55 10.90 28.53
N ALA A 25 3.44 12.19 28.31
CA ALA A 25 4.63 13.06 28.23
C ALA A 25 5.41 13.18 29.56
N ALA A 26 4.78 12.89 30.69
CA ALA A 26 5.41 13.04 32.02
C ALA A 26 6.33 11.88 32.44
N ASN A 27 6.23 10.69 31.82
CA ASN A 27 6.99 9.52 32.27
C ASN A 27 8.04 8.99 31.28
N TRP A 28 8.24 9.66 30.15
CA TRP A 28 9.19 9.20 29.12
C TRP A 28 10.65 9.25 29.58
N THR A 29 11.02 10.24 30.41
CA THR A 29 12.37 10.39 30.92
C THR A 29 12.78 9.22 31.81
N ASP A 30 11.87 8.76 32.66
CA ASP A 30 12.11 7.61 33.54
C ASP A 30 12.15 6.29 32.76
N THR A 31 11.29 6.15 31.74
CA THR A 31 11.26 4.96 30.87
C THR A 31 12.54 4.86 30.03
N LEU A 32 13.04 5.98 29.50
CA LEU A 32 14.31 6.03 28.76
C LEU A 32 15.52 5.75 29.65
N GLN A 33 15.51 6.21 30.91
CA GLN A 33 16.56 5.91 31.85
C GLN A 33 16.56 4.43 32.28
N GLN A 34 15.41 3.80 32.41
CA GLN A 34 15.32 2.35 32.66
C GLN A 34 15.80 1.53 31.46
N LEU A 35 15.43 1.95 30.23
CA LEU A 35 15.90 1.29 29.00
C LEU A 35 17.42 1.40 28.82
N ALA A 36 18.00 2.56 29.16
CA ALA A 36 19.44 2.77 29.10
C ALA A 36 20.24 1.87 30.05
N LYS A 37 19.61 1.40 31.13
CA LYS A 37 20.20 0.45 32.08
C LYS A 37 20.10 -1.01 31.60
N SER A 38 19.07 -1.34 30.82
CA SER A 38 18.81 -2.71 30.36
C SER A 38 19.41 -3.04 28.99
N VAL A 39 19.71 -2.03 28.16
CA VAL A 39 20.30 -2.18 26.82
C VAL A 39 21.50 -1.27 26.65
N PRO A 40 22.74 -1.79 26.73
CA PRO A 40 23.97 -0.98 26.71
C PRO A 40 24.13 -0.06 25.48
N ALA A 41 23.58 -0.46 24.33
CA ALA A 41 23.60 0.33 23.10
C ALA A 41 22.76 1.63 23.20
N VAL A 42 21.72 1.66 24.03
CA VAL A 42 20.88 2.83 24.25
C VAL A 42 21.55 3.83 25.21
N GLY A 43 22.30 3.33 26.19
CA GLY A 43 23.04 4.16 27.16
C GLY A 43 24.14 5.00 26.52
N GLN A 44 24.76 4.58 25.43
CA GLN A 44 25.80 5.37 24.73
C GLN A 44 25.18 6.53 23.93
N VAL A 45 23.98 6.38 23.41
CA VAL A 45 23.28 7.43 22.64
C VAL A 45 22.80 8.56 23.56
N LEU A 46 22.41 8.25 24.80
CA LEU A 46 21.87 9.23 25.75
C LEU A 46 22.95 10.06 26.47
N LYS A 47 24.18 9.58 26.52
CA LYS A 47 25.30 10.31 27.18
C LYS A 47 25.77 11.58 26.45
N GLY A 48 25.32 11.81 25.23
CA GLY A 48 25.70 12.98 24.40
C GLY A 48 24.58 13.99 24.17
N THR A 49 23.42 13.84 24.84
CA THR A 49 22.25 14.69 24.55
C THR A 49 21.75 15.37 25.83
N GLU A 50 21.89 16.67 25.91
CA GLU A 50 21.21 17.50 26.92
C GLU A 50 19.71 17.55 26.59
N ILE A 51 18.87 17.02 27.46
CA ILE A 51 17.40 17.06 27.30
C ILE A 51 16.92 18.32 28.00
N GLN A 52 16.67 19.39 27.22
CA GLN A 52 15.96 20.57 27.73
C GLN A 52 14.46 20.35 27.60
N THR A 53 13.77 20.24 28.72
CA THR A 53 12.32 20.27 28.82
C THR A 53 11.86 21.72 28.93
N THR A 54 11.37 22.30 27.84
CA THR A 54 10.63 23.58 27.87
C THR A 54 9.14 23.27 27.88
N VAL A 55 8.48 23.63 28.97
CA VAL A 55 6.99 23.63 29.08
C VAL A 55 6.51 24.95 28.47
N PRO A 56 5.56 24.96 27.53
CA PRO A 56 4.99 26.21 27.01
C PRO A 56 3.84 26.68 27.91
N GLY A 57 4.04 27.81 28.52
CA GLY A 57 2.99 28.56 29.20
C GLY A 57 3.54 29.71 30.01
N ILE A 58 3.54 30.90 29.44
CA ILE A 58 3.21 32.22 30.01
C ILE A 58 3.88 33.30 29.13
N ALA A 59 3.08 34.25 28.68
CA ALA A 59 3.47 35.37 27.84
C ALA A 59 4.39 36.33 28.52
N ALA A 60 5.39 36.87 27.79
CA ALA A 60 5.98 38.18 28.01
C ALA A 60 6.31 38.80 26.65
N THR A 61 5.62 39.88 26.34
CA THR A 61 5.81 40.79 25.23
C THR A 61 7.18 41.47 25.34
N THR A 62 7.98 41.42 24.29
CA THR A 62 8.96 42.47 24.00
C THR A 62 9.14 42.56 22.48
N GLU A 63 8.77 43.71 21.95
CA GLU A 63 9.02 44.13 20.57
C GLU A 63 10.50 44.34 20.33
N THR A 64 11.01 43.86 19.23
CA THR A 64 12.13 44.48 18.53
C THR A 64 12.11 44.15 17.04
N THR A 65 12.23 45.16 16.29
CA THR A 65 12.07 45.43 14.86
C THR A 65 13.07 44.70 13.96
N THR A 66 12.53 44.17 12.87
CA THR A 66 12.97 44.18 11.44
C THR A 66 14.37 43.69 11.03
N THR A 67 14.41 42.67 10.20
CA THR A 67 14.91 42.79 8.81
C THR A 67 14.41 41.63 7.96
N GLN A 68 13.74 41.95 6.86
CA GLN A 68 13.26 41.00 5.82
C GLN A 68 14.43 40.40 5.06
N SER A 69 14.46 39.08 4.97
CA SER A 69 15.04 38.35 3.84
C SER A 69 14.09 37.23 3.53
N GLY A 70 13.43 37.34 2.35
CA GLY A 70 12.42 36.38 1.89
C GLY A 70 13.05 35.03 1.59
N THR A 71 12.56 34.03 2.28
CA THR A 71 12.64 32.65 1.83
C THR A 71 11.24 32.05 2.10
N GLU A 72 10.55 31.64 1.05
CA GLU A 72 9.24 30.98 1.17
C GLU A 72 9.32 29.83 2.15
N PRO A 73 8.35 29.67 3.08
CA PRO A 73 8.30 28.51 3.94
C PRO A 73 7.85 27.32 3.09
N ALA A 74 8.70 26.30 3.02
CA ALA A 74 8.34 24.97 2.53
C ALA A 74 7.01 24.54 3.16
N GLY A 75 6.04 24.19 2.30
CA GLY A 75 4.69 23.86 2.69
C GLY A 75 4.64 22.93 3.89
N THR A 76 3.88 23.31 4.88
CA THR A 76 3.53 22.47 6.03
C THR A 76 2.85 21.21 5.49
N ALA A 77 3.52 20.06 5.57
CA ALA A 77 2.94 18.78 5.24
C ALA A 77 1.69 18.59 6.12
N LYS A 78 0.52 18.53 5.46
CA LYS A 78 -0.75 18.19 6.13
C LYS A 78 -0.53 16.89 6.90
N PRO A 79 -0.97 16.78 8.17
CA PRO A 79 -0.82 15.53 8.91
C PRO A 79 -1.43 14.38 8.10
N ALA A 80 -0.71 13.27 7.97
CA ALA A 80 -1.19 12.10 7.26
C ALA A 80 -2.48 11.62 7.95
N VAL A 81 -3.57 11.61 7.20
CA VAL A 81 -4.87 11.11 7.69
C VAL A 81 -4.85 9.60 7.52
N GLN A 82 -4.99 8.86 8.61
CA GLN A 82 -5.12 7.41 8.58
C GLN A 82 -6.43 7.02 7.90
N ALA A 83 -6.40 5.97 7.08
CA ALA A 83 -7.62 5.43 6.50
C ALA A 83 -8.54 4.87 7.59
N SER A 84 -9.84 5.07 7.45
CA SER A 84 -10.85 4.48 8.34
C SER A 84 -11.33 3.11 7.85
N HIS A 85 -11.20 2.85 6.56
CA HIS A 85 -11.58 1.61 5.89
C HIS A 85 -10.78 1.42 4.60
N LEU A 86 -10.45 0.17 4.27
CA LEU A 86 -9.80 -0.20 3.01
C LEU A 86 -10.69 -1.17 2.21
N GLU A 87 -10.78 -0.91 0.92
CA GLU A 87 -11.26 -1.86 -0.09
C GLU A 87 -10.10 -2.25 -0.98
N VAL A 88 -9.70 -3.50 -0.94
CA VAL A 88 -8.58 -4.04 -1.73
C VAL A 88 -9.14 -4.97 -2.79
N VAL A 89 -8.91 -4.64 -4.05
CA VAL A 89 -9.33 -5.43 -5.21
C VAL A 89 -8.09 -5.99 -5.89
N LEU A 90 -7.96 -7.30 -5.88
CA LEU A 90 -6.86 -8.04 -6.48
C LEU A 90 -7.33 -8.72 -7.76
N LEU A 91 -6.79 -8.30 -8.89
CA LEU A 91 -7.00 -8.95 -10.19
C LEU A 91 -5.76 -9.77 -10.50
N ILE A 92 -5.87 -11.10 -10.44
CA ILE A 92 -4.75 -12.04 -10.55
C ILE A 92 -4.93 -12.88 -11.81
N ASP A 93 -3.99 -12.75 -12.71
CA ASP A 93 -3.94 -13.51 -13.95
C ASP A 93 -3.76 -15.02 -13.68
N LYS A 94 -4.59 -15.84 -14.32
CA LYS A 94 -4.44 -17.29 -14.40
C LYS A 94 -4.45 -17.77 -15.86
N SER A 95 -4.08 -16.90 -16.81
CA SER A 95 -3.94 -17.25 -18.23
C SER A 95 -2.81 -18.24 -18.48
N GLY A 96 -2.73 -18.77 -19.69
CA GLY A 96 -1.80 -19.83 -20.01
C GLY A 96 -0.31 -19.50 -19.83
N SER A 97 0.06 -18.23 -19.87
CA SER A 97 1.42 -17.75 -19.63
C SER A 97 1.88 -17.94 -18.19
N MET A 98 0.97 -17.91 -17.21
CA MET A 98 1.26 -18.16 -15.79
C MET A 98 1.63 -19.62 -15.47
N LYS A 99 1.72 -20.50 -16.48
CA LYS A 99 2.05 -21.92 -16.29
C LYS A 99 3.42 -22.09 -15.67
N GLY A 100 3.47 -22.86 -14.58
CA GLY A 100 4.69 -23.13 -13.81
C GLY A 100 4.87 -22.21 -12.61
N LEU A 101 3.99 -21.22 -12.42
CA LEU A 101 3.99 -20.28 -11.29
C LEU A 101 2.79 -20.51 -10.34
N GLU A 102 2.04 -21.60 -10.53
CA GLU A 102 0.80 -21.86 -9.78
C GLU A 102 1.05 -21.97 -8.28
N GLU A 103 2.04 -22.78 -7.88
CA GLU A 103 2.38 -22.96 -6.46
C GLU A 103 2.89 -21.67 -5.82
N ASP A 104 3.68 -20.89 -6.56
CA ASP A 104 4.24 -19.64 -6.07
C ASP A 104 3.20 -18.56 -5.91
N THR A 105 2.25 -18.47 -6.85
CA THR A 105 1.09 -17.59 -6.77
C THR A 105 0.23 -17.90 -5.56
N VAL A 106 -0.13 -19.17 -5.37
CA VAL A 106 -0.91 -19.63 -4.22
C VAL A 106 -0.21 -19.34 -2.91
N LYS A 107 1.08 -19.66 -2.81
CA LYS A 107 1.90 -19.43 -1.61
C LYS A 107 2.08 -17.94 -1.30
N GLY A 108 2.37 -17.14 -2.32
CA GLY A 108 2.54 -15.69 -2.18
C GLY A 108 1.26 -15.02 -1.71
N TYR A 109 0.12 -15.32 -2.37
CA TYR A 109 -1.20 -14.81 -2.01
C TYR A 109 -1.56 -15.14 -0.55
N ASN A 110 -1.44 -16.41 -0.16
CA ASN A 110 -1.79 -16.84 1.20
C ASN A 110 -0.86 -16.24 2.25
N SER A 111 0.43 -16.06 1.93
CA SER A 111 1.39 -15.41 2.83
C SER A 111 1.07 -13.93 3.03
N MET A 112 0.62 -13.23 1.98
CA MET A 112 0.12 -11.86 2.06
C MET A 112 -1.12 -11.80 2.95
N LEU A 113 -2.16 -12.62 2.67
CA LEU A 113 -3.38 -12.64 3.48
C LEU A 113 -3.11 -12.87 4.96
N ALA A 114 -2.20 -13.80 5.30
CA ALA A 114 -1.86 -14.10 6.69
C ALA A 114 -1.30 -12.88 7.43
N LYS A 115 -0.58 -11.99 6.73
CA LYS A 115 -0.08 -10.72 7.29
C LYS A 115 -1.20 -9.70 7.41
N GLU A 116 -1.99 -9.54 6.35
CA GLU A 116 -3.02 -8.51 6.28
C GLU A 116 -4.20 -8.78 7.24
N ARG A 117 -4.44 -10.04 7.62
CA ARG A 117 -5.40 -10.41 8.67
C ARG A 117 -5.08 -9.80 10.05
N GLN A 118 -3.89 -9.24 10.24
CA GLN A 118 -3.46 -8.57 11.47
C GLN A 118 -3.63 -7.04 11.42
N LEU A 119 -4.14 -6.49 10.31
CA LEU A 119 -4.40 -5.05 10.18
C LEU A 119 -5.45 -4.61 11.18
N SER A 120 -5.22 -3.45 11.78
CA SER A 120 -6.17 -2.81 12.68
C SER A 120 -7.24 -2.01 11.93
N VAL A 121 -6.97 -1.63 10.68
CA VAL A 121 -7.93 -0.91 9.84
C VAL A 121 -8.90 -1.92 9.23
N PRO A 122 -10.23 -1.71 9.36
CA PRO A 122 -11.22 -2.54 8.69
C PRO A 122 -10.94 -2.62 7.20
N THR A 123 -10.73 -3.83 6.70
CA THR A 123 -10.32 -4.08 5.31
C THR A 123 -11.22 -5.15 4.70
N ASN A 124 -11.84 -4.82 3.57
CA ASN A 124 -12.51 -5.79 2.72
C ASN A 124 -11.60 -6.14 1.54
N VAL A 125 -11.69 -7.38 1.08
CA VAL A 125 -10.93 -7.87 -0.06
C VAL A 125 -11.86 -8.49 -1.09
N THR A 126 -11.69 -8.07 -2.33
CA THR A 126 -12.20 -8.75 -3.51
C THR A 126 -11.02 -9.36 -4.25
N THR A 127 -11.08 -10.65 -4.56
CA THR A 127 -10.07 -11.33 -5.36
C THR A 127 -10.73 -11.96 -6.58
N ILE A 128 -10.29 -11.52 -7.75
CA ILE A 128 -10.75 -11.99 -9.05
C ILE A 128 -9.59 -12.69 -9.76
N LEU A 129 -9.79 -13.95 -10.10
CA LEU A 129 -8.87 -14.74 -10.90
C LEU A 129 -9.32 -14.68 -12.36
N PHE A 130 -8.49 -14.20 -13.27
CA PHE A 130 -8.91 -13.99 -14.66
C PHE A 130 -8.04 -14.71 -15.68
N SER A 131 -8.66 -15.08 -16.77
CA SER A 131 -8.07 -15.63 -18.00
C SER A 131 -8.93 -15.24 -19.21
N SER A 132 -9.46 -16.18 -19.99
CA SER A 132 -10.50 -15.91 -21.00
C SER A 132 -11.86 -15.56 -20.36
N ASP A 133 -12.04 -15.90 -19.13
CA ASP A 133 -13.14 -15.62 -18.22
C ASP A 133 -12.57 -15.14 -16.88
N HIS A 134 -13.43 -14.65 -15.99
CA HIS A 134 -13.01 -14.34 -14.63
C HIS A 134 -13.85 -15.09 -13.59
N GLU A 135 -13.21 -15.45 -12.49
CA GLU A 135 -13.79 -16.16 -11.35
C GLU A 135 -13.53 -15.36 -10.06
N ILE A 136 -14.57 -15.19 -9.26
CA ILE A 136 -14.46 -14.45 -8.00
C ILE A 136 -14.09 -15.44 -6.89
N LEU A 137 -12.85 -15.37 -6.37
CA LEU A 137 -12.39 -16.16 -5.24
C LEU A 137 -12.90 -15.59 -3.91
N ALA A 138 -12.92 -14.28 -3.78
CA ALA A 138 -13.48 -13.57 -2.66
C ALA A 138 -14.24 -12.34 -3.17
N ASP A 139 -15.47 -12.15 -2.68
CA ASP A 139 -16.32 -11.02 -3.04
C ASP A 139 -16.52 -10.12 -1.83
N ARG A 140 -15.75 -9.04 -1.79
CA ARG A 140 -15.82 -8.02 -0.74
C ARG A 140 -15.92 -8.59 0.68
N LYS A 141 -15.09 -9.59 0.96
CA LYS A 141 -15.06 -10.24 2.28
C LYS A 141 -14.18 -9.46 3.26
N PRO A 142 -14.58 -9.33 4.53
CA PRO A 142 -13.65 -8.91 5.57
C PRO A 142 -12.37 -9.73 5.48
N ILE A 143 -11.21 -9.10 5.61
CA ILE A 143 -9.90 -9.75 5.42
C ILE A 143 -9.72 -11.02 6.26
N SER A 144 -10.32 -11.06 7.45
CA SER A 144 -10.31 -12.23 8.35
C SER A 144 -11.10 -13.44 7.80
N GLU A 145 -12.03 -13.21 6.85
CA GLU A 145 -12.91 -14.23 6.28
C GLU A 145 -12.53 -14.62 4.85
N VAL A 146 -11.51 -13.95 4.27
CA VAL A 146 -11.03 -14.29 2.93
C VAL A 146 -10.45 -15.69 2.93
N PRO A 147 -10.90 -16.60 2.03
CA PRO A 147 -10.37 -17.95 1.97
C PRO A 147 -8.94 -17.95 1.44
N ASP A 148 -8.16 -18.90 1.90
CA ASP A 148 -6.87 -19.17 1.28
C ASP A 148 -7.09 -19.69 -0.15
N MET A 149 -6.22 -19.28 -1.05
CA MET A 149 -6.16 -19.82 -2.42
C MET A 149 -5.62 -21.24 -2.39
N THR A 150 -6.10 -22.08 -3.28
CA THR A 150 -5.62 -23.46 -3.45
C THR A 150 -5.25 -23.71 -4.90
N LEU A 151 -4.48 -24.76 -5.18
CA LEU A 151 -4.20 -25.19 -6.56
C LEU A 151 -5.47 -25.59 -7.31
N ASP A 152 -6.54 -25.98 -6.60
CA ASP A 152 -7.83 -26.27 -7.21
C ASP A 152 -8.59 -25.00 -7.60
N SER A 153 -8.46 -23.91 -6.85
CA SER A 153 -9.06 -22.61 -7.19
C SER A 153 -8.23 -21.81 -8.20
N TYR A 154 -6.91 -22.06 -8.28
CA TYR A 154 -6.01 -21.36 -9.21
C TYR A 154 -5.51 -22.31 -10.31
N LYS A 155 -6.35 -22.52 -11.33
CA LYS A 155 -6.01 -23.36 -12.48
C LYS A 155 -5.67 -22.50 -13.69
N VAL A 156 -4.41 -22.52 -14.07
CA VAL A 156 -3.89 -21.78 -15.22
C VAL A 156 -4.45 -22.33 -16.53
N ARG A 157 -5.09 -21.47 -17.32
CA ARG A 157 -5.68 -21.80 -18.62
C ARG A 157 -6.09 -20.57 -19.43
N GLY A 158 -6.28 -20.74 -20.71
CA GLY A 158 -6.94 -19.76 -21.59
C GLY A 158 -6.07 -18.57 -21.97
N ALA A 159 -6.74 -17.56 -22.51
CA ALA A 159 -6.18 -16.29 -22.95
C ALA A 159 -6.35 -15.22 -21.84
N THR A 160 -6.10 -13.94 -22.13
CA THR A 160 -6.05 -12.85 -21.14
C THR A 160 -7.11 -11.81 -21.47
N ALA A 161 -8.30 -11.88 -20.83
CA ALA A 161 -9.38 -10.89 -20.93
C ALA A 161 -9.20 -9.80 -19.85
N LEU A 162 -8.12 -9.05 -19.95
CA LEU A 162 -7.70 -8.07 -18.94
C LEU A 162 -8.68 -6.90 -18.86
N TYR A 163 -9.07 -6.32 -20.00
CA TYR A 163 -9.93 -5.15 -20.01
C TYR A 163 -11.35 -5.47 -19.52
N ASP A 164 -11.90 -6.63 -19.89
CA ASP A 164 -13.21 -7.07 -19.39
C ASP A 164 -13.16 -7.24 -17.86
N THR A 165 -12.08 -7.83 -17.34
CA THR A 165 -11.90 -8.01 -15.90
C THR A 165 -11.76 -6.69 -15.13
N ILE A 166 -10.99 -5.75 -15.66
CA ILE A 166 -10.84 -4.43 -15.03
C ILE A 166 -12.17 -3.69 -15.04
N GLY A 167 -12.87 -3.64 -16.19
CA GLY A 167 -14.14 -2.94 -16.33
C GLY A 167 -15.21 -3.47 -15.39
N ASP A 168 -15.43 -4.78 -15.39
CA ASP A 168 -16.42 -5.44 -14.53
C ASP A 168 -16.09 -5.24 -13.03
N ALA A 169 -14.79 -5.31 -12.66
CA ALA A 169 -14.36 -5.10 -11.29
C ALA A 169 -14.58 -3.66 -10.81
N ILE A 170 -14.32 -2.67 -11.68
CA ILE A 170 -14.55 -1.25 -11.35
C ILE A 170 -16.05 -1.01 -11.18
N GLU A 171 -16.88 -1.41 -12.14
CA GLU A 171 -18.34 -1.18 -12.08
C GLU A 171 -18.96 -1.87 -10.85
N LYS A 172 -18.53 -3.09 -10.56
CA LYS A 172 -18.96 -3.82 -9.36
C LYS A 172 -18.57 -3.08 -8.07
N THR A 173 -17.36 -2.58 -7.99
CA THR A 173 -16.86 -1.88 -6.79
C THR A 173 -17.53 -0.52 -6.62
N GLU A 174 -17.72 0.22 -7.71
CA GLU A 174 -18.41 1.52 -7.71
C GLU A 174 -19.87 1.41 -7.24
N ALA A 175 -20.53 0.30 -7.55
CA ALA A 175 -21.91 0.04 -7.13
C ALA A 175 -22.07 -0.16 -5.60
N VAL A 176 -20.96 -0.27 -4.85
CA VAL A 176 -20.99 -0.45 -3.41
C VAL A 176 -21.38 0.86 -2.72
N LYS A 177 -22.47 0.83 -1.96
CA LYS A 177 -22.92 2.02 -1.21
C LYS A 177 -21.88 2.46 -0.19
N GLY A 178 -21.48 3.73 -0.25
CA GLY A 178 -20.51 4.32 0.68
C GLY A 178 -19.06 4.00 0.35
N ILE A 179 -18.77 3.50 -0.85
CA ILE A 179 -17.40 3.16 -1.26
C ILE A 179 -16.46 4.38 -1.23
N ASP A 180 -17.02 5.56 -1.57
CA ASP A 180 -16.28 6.83 -1.61
C ASP A 180 -16.48 7.67 -0.33
N ASP A 181 -16.96 7.07 0.78
CA ASP A 181 -17.15 7.77 2.04
C ASP A 181 -15.82 8.32 2.57
N THR A 182 -15.89 9.44 3.30
CA THR A 182 -14.71 10.11 3.85
C THR A 182 -13.88 9.15 4.70
N GLY A 183 -12.60 8.99 4.33
CA GLY A 183 -11.66 8.09 5.00
C GLY A 183 -11.62 6.67 4.45
N SER A 184 -12.55 6.28 3.57
CA SER A 184 -12.42 5.04 2.79
C SER A 184 -11.33 5.18 1.75
N LYS A 185 -10.61 4.10 1.49
CA LYS A 185 -9.60 4.00 0.43
C LYS A 185 -9.79 2.73 -0.38
N VAL A 186 -9.75 2.88 -1.69
CA VAL A 186 -9.87 1.77 -2.64
C VAL A 186 -8.53 1.57 -3.33
N LEU A 187 -8.04 0.33 -3.33
CA LEU A 187 -6.82 -0.10 -3.99
C LEU A 187 -7.14 -1.22 -4.98
N PHE A 188 -6.87 -0.97 -6.25
CA PHE A 188 -6.85 -1.99 -7.28
C PHE A 188 -5.41 -2.41 -7.56
N VAL A 189 -5.12 -3.71 -7.49
CA VAL A 189 -3.83 -4.28 -7.90
C VAL A 189 -4.05 -5.29 -8.99
N ILE A 190 -3.44 -5.05 -10.14
CA ILE A 190 -3.47 -5.92 -11.32
C ILE A 190 -2.13 -6.64 -11.38
N ILE A 191 -2.15 -7.98 -11.36
CA ILE A 191 -0.94 -8.82 -11.47
C ILE A 191 -1.13 -9.73 -12.68
N THR A 192 -0.30 -9.57 -13.70
CA THR A 192 -0.37 -10.31 -14.97
C THR A 192 1.01 -10.58 -15.55
N ASP A 193 1.16 -11.62 -16.34
CA ASP A 193 2.35 -11.88 -17.16
C ASP A 193 2.04 -11.88 -18.68
N GLY A 194 0.79 -11.50 -19.03
CA GLY A 194 0.29 -11.45 -20.40
C GLY A 194 -0.33 -10.10 -20.78
N LEU A 195 -0.23 -9.76 -22.06
CA LEU A 195 -0.93 -8.62 -22.65
C LEU A 195 -2.41 -8.98 -22.89
N GLU A 196 -3.26 -7.95 -22.88
CA GLU A 196 -4.65 -8.05 -23.32
C GLU A 196 -4.77 -8.73 -24.68
N ASN A 197 -5.60 -9.76 -24.80
CA ASN A 197 -5.78 -10.45 -26.08
C ASN A 197 -7.14 -11.14 -26.25
N TYR A 198 -8.10 -10.97 -25.32
CA TYR A 198 -9.34 -11.73 -25.36
C TYR A 198 -10.62 -10.98 -24.94
N SER A 199 -10.52 -9.76 -24.44
CA SER A 199 -11.68 -8.95 -24.01
C SER A 199 -12.66 -8.69 -25.16
N GLN A 200 -13.95 -8.68 -24.84
CA GLN A 200 -15.06 -8.55 -25.82
C GLN A 200 -15.96 -7.35 -25.51
N THR A 201 -16.04 -6.92 -24.25
CA THR A 201 -16.97 -5.91 -23.77
C THR A 201 -16.30 -4.56 -23.64
N TYR A 202 -15.11 -4.56 -23.04
CA TYR A 202 -14.30 -3.37 -22.80
C TYR A 202 -13.11 -3.33 -23.76
N ASP A 203 -12.86 -2.14 -24.28
CA ASP A 203 -11.65 -1.80 -24.99
C ASP A 203 -10.75 -0.90 -24.12
N GLN A 204 -9.55 -0.65 -24.59
CA GLN A 204 -8.56 0.19 -23.91
C GLN A 204 -9.10 1.57 -23.52
N GLU A 205 -9.86 2.22 -24.43
CA GLU A 205 -10.40 3.57 -24.21
C GLU A 205 -11.47 3.59 -23.11
N LYS A 206 -12.35 2.58 -23.09
CA LYS A 206 -13.36 2.43 -22.03
C LYS A 206 -12.74 2.19 -20.67
N VAL A 207 -11.76 1.25 -20.59
CA VAL A 207 -11.05 0.97 -19.32
C VAL A 207 -10.33 2.22 -18.83
N ARG A 208 -9.63 2.93 -19.71
CA ARG A 208 -8.97 4.20 -19.36
C ARG A 208 -9.93 5.22 -18.75
N LYS A 209 -11.08 5.41 -19.37
CA LYS A 209 -12.11 6.35 -18.86
C LYS A 209 -12.63 5.93 -17.48
N LEU A 210 -12.79 4.62 -17.24
CA LEU A 210 -13.21 4.13 -15.94
C LEU A 210 -12.13 4.38 -14.89
N ILE A 211 -10.86 4.08 -15.19
CA ILE A 211 -9.73 4.30 -14.28
C ILE A 211 -9.59 5.80 -13.97
N ASP A 212 -9.54 6.66 -14.99
CA ASP A 212 -9.41 8.10 -14.83
C ASP A 212 -10.53 8.65 -13.91
N ALA A 213 -11.78 8.21 -14.12
CA ALA A 213 -12.92 8.64 -13.30
C ALA A 213 -12.83 8.19 -11.83
N GLN A 214 -12.28 7.02 -11.56
CA GLN A 214 -12.12 6.53 -10.20
C GLN A 214 -10.87 7.13 -9.51
N GLU A 215 -9.78 7.39 -10.26
CA GLU A 215 -8.63 8.12 -9.72
C GLU A 215 -9.02 9.54 -9.28
N GLU A 216 -9.93 10.22 -10.00
CA GLU A 216 -10.48 11.52 -9.58
C GLU A 216 -11.22 11.44 -8.23
N LYS A 217 -11.82 10.29 -7.89
CA LYS A 217 -12.44 10.01 -6.58
C LYS A 217 -11.42 9.60 -5.50
N GLY A 218 -10.15 9.41 -5.89
CA GLY A 218 -9.06 9.05 -4.97
C GLY A 218 -8.84 7.54 -4.83
N TRP A 219 -9.31 6.73 -5.79
CA TRP A 219 -8.93 5.33 -5.88
C TRP A 219 -7.49 5.22 -6.38
N GLU A 220 -6.79 4.20 -5.91
CA GLU A 220 -5.42 3.92 -6.31
C GLU A 220 -5.40 2.66 -7.19
N PHE A 221 -4.76 2.76 -8.35
CA PHE A 221 -4.58 1.65 -9.28
C PHE A 221 -3.09 1.34 -9.40
N VAL A 222 -2.75 0.04 -9.32
CA VAL A 222 -1.37 -0.45 -9.46
C VAL A 222 -1.35 -1.58 -10.49
N PHE A 223 -0.37 -1.53 -11.38
CA PHE A 223 -0.14 -2.52 -12.43
C PHE A 223 1.22 -3.19 -12.25
N ILE A 224 1.24 -4.50 -12.03
CA ILE A 224 2.45 -5.30 -11.87
C ILE A 224 2.47 -6.32 -13.00
N GLY A 225 3.31 -6.07 -14.00
CA GLY A 225 3.39 -6.87 -15.23
C GLY A 225 4.70 -7.63 -15.36
N ALA A 226 4.68 -8.83 -15.96
CA ALA A 226 5.89 -9.53 -16.39
C ALA A 226 5.90 -9.71 -17.90
N ASN A 227 7.08 -9.98 -18.45
CA ASN A 227 7.29 -10.21 -19.91
C ASN A 227 6.81 -9.03 -20.79
N MET A 228 6.68 -7.83 -20.24
CA MET A 228 6.22 -6.62 -20.92
C MET A 228 6.84 -5.37 -20.30
N ASP A 229 6.74 -4.24 -20.98
CA ASP A 229 6.97 -2.92 -20.39
C ASP A 229 5.72 -2.50 -19.60
N ALA A 230 5.68 -2.86 -18.31
CA ALA A 230 4.52 -2.64 -17.45
C ALA A 230 4.18 -1.15 -17.29
N GLU A 231 5.18 -0.26 -17.31
CA GLU A 231 4.95 1.19 -17.23
C GLU A 231 4.25 1.72 -18.47
N LYS A 232 4.62 1.20 -19.64
CA LYS A 232 3.98 1.56 -20.90
C LYS A 232 2.55 1.01 -20.98
N GLU A 233 2.35 -0.26 -20.63
CA GLU A 233 1.02 -0.87 -20.66
C GLU A 233 0.06 -0.18 -19.67
N ALA A 234 0.52 0.12 -18.46
CA ALA A 234 -0.22 0.89 -17.46
C ALA A 234 -0.65 2.27 -17.99
N ASP A 235 0.27 3.01 -18.61
CA ASP A 235 0.00 4.34 -19.19
C ASP A 235 -1.09 4.29 -20.29
N THR A 236 -1.15 3.19 -21.04
CA THR A 236 -2.19 3.03 -22.08
C THR A 236 -3.62 3.00 -21.52
N ILE A 237 -3.80 2.49 -20.32
CA ILE A 237 -5.07 2.38 -19.62
C ILE A 237 -5.26 3.44 -18.52
N GLY A 238 -4.40 4.46 -18.44
CA GLY A 238 -4.55 5.58 -17.50
C GLY A 238 -3.81 5.43 -16.17
N ILE A 239 -3.22 4.28 -15.87
CA ILE A 239 -2.47 4.08 -14.64
C ILE A 239 -1.09 4.77 -14.74
N LYS A 240 -0.76 5.58 -13.74
CA LYS A 240 0.49 6.33 -13.71
C LYS A 240 1.72 5.41 -13.61
N LYS A 241 2.83 5.81 -14.24
CA LYS A 241 4.09 5.04 -14.24
C LYS A 241 4.65 4.77 -12.84
N GLU A 242 4.46 5.71 -11.91
CA GLU A 242 4.83 5.51 -10.52
C GLU A 242 4.05 4.38 -9.85
N ASN A 243 2.87 4.02 -10.37
CA ASN A 243 2.02 2.93 -9.92
C ASN A 243 2.14 1.67 -10.81
N ALA A 244 3.19 1.57 -11.62
CA ALA A 244 3.44 0.40 -12.43
C ALA A 244 4.86 -0.15 -12.19
N ALA A 245 5.03 -1.46 -12.30
CA ALA A 245 6.35 -2.10 -12.21
C ALA A 245 6.41 -3.39 -13.04
N THR A 246 7.55 -3.58 -13.73
CA THR A 246 7.86 -4.85 -14.39
C THR A 246 8.56 -5.79 -13.41
N TYR A 247 8.02 -7.01 -13.23
CA TYR A 247 8.62 -8.02 -12.37
C TYR A 247 9.23 -9.17 -13.16
N GLU A 248 10.20 -9.85 -12.55
CA GLU A 248 10.79 -11.08 -13.08
C GLU A 248 9.76 -12.22 -13.02
N ASN A 249 9.47 -12.86 -14.15
CA ASN A 249 8.57 -14.02 -14.22
C ASN A 249 9.28 -15.27 -13.64
N SER A 250 9.32 -15.34 -12.32
CA SER A 250 9.97 -16.39 -11.53
C SER A 250 9.30 -16.56 -10.17
N GLU A 251 9.56 -17.68 -9.49
CA GLU A 251 9.14 -17.90 -8.09
C GLU A 251 9.42 -16.67 -7.21
N LYS A 252 10.66 -16.19 -7.26
CA LYS A 252 11.08 -15.04 -6.46
C LYS A 252 10.34 -13.76 -6.82
N GLY A 253 10.11 -13.52 -8.12
CA GLY A 253 9.37 -12.35 -8.59
C GLY A 253 7.91 -12.40 -8.16
N VAL A 254 7.24 -13.55 -8.30
CA VAL A 254 5.85 -13.72 -7.85
C VAL A 254 5.71 -13.50 -6.34
N GLN A 255 6.60 -14.07 -5.53
CA GLN A 255 6.60 -13.86 -4.07
C GLN A 255 6.82 -12.38 -3.72
N ALA A 256 7.71 -11.70 -4.44
CA ALA A 256 8.00 -10.28 -4.25
C ALA A 256 6.78 -9.39 -4.57
N ASN A 257 5.97 -9.74 -5.57
CA ASN A 257 4.74 -9.02 -5.90
C ASN A 257 3.78 -8.97 -4.69
N TYR A 258 3.55 -10.10 -4.03
CA TYR A 258 2.68 -10.14 -2.85
C TYR A 258 3.26 -9.42 -1.63
N GLN A 259 4.59 -9.33 -1.52
CA GLN A 259 5.22 -8.46 -0.53
C GLN A 259 5.00 -6.98 -0.86
N ALA A 260 5.05 -6.61 -2.14
CA ALA A 260 4.73 -5.25 -2.59
C ALA A 260 3.26 -4.90 -2.29
N VAL A 261 2.32 -5.81 -2.55
CA VAL A 261 0.89 -5.63 -2.18
C VAL A 261 0.74 -5.37 -0.68
N SER A 262 1.39 -6.16 0.18
CA SER A 262 1.42 -5.90 1.62
C SER A 262 1.88 -4.47 1.94
N GLN A 263 2.96 -4.01 1.33
CA GLN A 263 3.47 -2.65 1.57
C GLN A 263 2.49 -1.56 1.11
N MET A 264 1.80 -1.77 -0.01
CA MET A 264 0.76 -0.85 -0.49
C MET A 264 -0.38 -0.75 0.51
N VAL A 265 -0.92 -1.88 0.96
CA VAL A 265 -2.02 -1.94 1.93
C VAL A 265 -1.63 -1.25 3.24
N HIS A 266 -0.43 -1.54 3.78
CA HIS A 266 0.07 -0.87 4.98
C HIS A 266 0.28 0.64 4.78
N SER A 267 0.75 1.07 3.60
CA SER A 267 0.92 2.50 3.29
C SER A 267 -0.42 3.21 3.26
N LEU A 268 -1.42 2.64 2.58
CA LEU A 268 -2.78 3.21 2.55
C LEU A 268 -3.42 3.23 3.94
N ALA A 269 -3.27 2.18 4.73
CA ALA A 269 -3.76 2.14 6.10
C ALA A 269 -3.18 3.28 6.95
N ALA A 270 -1.88 3.55 6.81
CA ALA A 270 -1.18 4.52 7.64
C ALA A 270 -1.30 5.97 7.14
N THR A 271 -1.36 6.20 5.83
CA THR A 271 -1.23 7.54 5.23
C THR A 271 -2.35 7.90 4.26
N SER A 272 -3.26 6.97 3.98
CA SER A 272 -4.33 7.13 2.97
C SER A 272 -3.80 7.44 1.56
N SER A 273 -2.55 7.07 1.25
CA SER A 273 -1.93 7.31 -0.06
C SER A 273 -0.79 6.35 -0.33
N LEU A 274 -0.54 6.04 -1.60
CA LEU A 274 0.65 5.32 -2.06
C LEU A 274 1.85 6.26 -2.29
N VAL A 275 1.67 7.57 -2.25
CA VAL A 275 2.76 8.53 -2.45
C VAL A 275 3.84 8.35 -1.40
N GLY A 276 5.06 8.04 -1.85
CA GLY A 276 6.20 7.75 -0.97
C GLY A 276 6.21 6.33 -0.39
N SER A 277 5.26 5.48 -0.77
CA SER A 277 5.28 4.05 -0.42
C SER A 277 6.50 3.37 -1.06
N PRO A 278 7.25 2.54 -0.30
CA PRO A 278 8.43 1.87 -0.82
C PRO A 278 8.12 0.56 -1.57
N TRP A 279 6.87 0.30 -1.94
CA TRP A 279 6.43 -0.98 -2.49
C TRP A 279 7.24 -1.46 -3.71
N LYS A 280 7.68 -0.53 -4.58
CA LYS A 280 8.54 -0.88 -5.73
C LYS A 280 9.89 -1.48 -5.32
N ASN A 281 10.38 -1.18 -4.11
CA ASN A 281 11.63 -1.75 -3.61
C ASN A 281 11.53 -3.26 -3.34
N SER A 282 10.32 -3.79 -3.19
CA SER A 282 10.09 -5.24 -3.05
C SER A 282 10.08 -5.96 -4.38
N ILE A 283 9.78 -5.27 -5.48
CA ILE A 283 9.71 -5.90 -6.81
C ILE A 283 11.10 -6.41 -7.22
N VAL A 284 11.15 -7.65 -7.67
CA VAL A 284 12.34 -8.19 -8.38
C VAL A 284 12.19 -7.77 -9.83
N PRO A 285 13.09 -6.90 -10.34
CA PRO A 285 12.92 -6.34 -11.68
C PRO A 285 12.97 -7.42 -12.76
N GLY A 286 11.99 -7.40 -13.67
CA GLY A 286 12.02 -8.15 -14.92
C GLY A 286 12.94 -7.52 -15.96
N LYS A 287 13.17 -8.24 -17.05
CA LYS A 287 13.93 -7.75 -18.21
C LYS A 287 13.03 -7.08 -19.21
#